data_0fc0306c9a075eac516f8a34c9ae7346
#
_entry.id   0fc0306c9a075eac516f8a34c9ae7346
#
_cell.length_a   1.000
_cell.length_b   1.000
_cell.length_c   1.000
_cell.angle_alpha   90.00
_cell.angle_beta   90.00
_cell.angle_gamma   90.00
#
_symmetry.space_group_name_H-M   'P 1'
#
loop_
_entity.id
_entity.type
_entity.pdbx_description
1 polymer ?
#
loop_
_entity_poly.entity_id
_entity_poly.type
_entity_poly.pdbx_seq_one_letter_code
_entity_poly.pdbx_strand_id
1 'polypeptide(L)'
;MSTLRLVRDAGRAVTVFAGERVLCRYVYVSAVEHRESPKPYFHPLNTVAGDTLTNFRPNDHPWHHALTFTLTHVSGLNFWGGPTCRPEDGYQWREDHGEQRHVTWTKLEAAGTTATLAHTLEWRTPAELIFREERAITIAVNFAAQSWSLHWRARLVNASGRELSLGNPHSFGGKPGSHYTGLQFRGVRELLDDHGDATIKITAEGGREGVDAVHGAAARWMEWHGQLDESLRRVIIRFENHPGPLHWFVRRNYPLAAFPVQFDQNLPLAADAALDLDHTLTFSAP
;
A
#
# COMPACT_ATOMS: atom_id res chain seq x y z
N MET A 1 -8.80 29.81 7.43
CA MET A 1 -9.05 28.36 7.62
C MET A 1 -7.98 27.61 6.84
N SER A 2 -7.33 26.63 7.45
CA SER A 2 -6.35 25.80 6.73
C SER A 2 -7.05 24.92 5.69
N THR A 3 -6.54 24.92 4.47
CA THR A 3 -7.11 24.20 3.32
C THR A 3 -6.08 23.27 2.73
N LEU A 4 -6.53 22.28 1.94
CA LEU A 4 -5.64 21.47 1.14
C LEU A 4 -5.26 22.18 -0.16
N ARG A 5 -4.02 22.00 -0.59
CA ARG A 5 -3.47 22.51 -1.85
C ARG A 5 -2.65 21.43 -2.53
N LEU A 6 -2.81 21.31 -3.85
CA LEU A 6 -2.01 20.40 -4.68
C LEU A 6 -0.87 21.15 -5.37
N VAL A 7 0.31 20.57 -5.35
CA VAL A 7 1.45 21.00 -6.16
C VAL A 7 1.89 19.86 -7.06
N ARG A 8 1.91 20.11 -8.37
CA ARG A 8 2.30 19.12 -9.38
C ARG A 8 3.78 19.24 -9.70
N ASP A 9 4.50 18.14 -9.58
CA ASP A 9 5.79 17.93 -10.22
C ASP A 9 5.47 17.17 -11.53
N ALA A 10 5.38 17.95 -12.63
CA ALA A 10 4.83 17.47 -13.89
C ALA A 10 5.57 16.22 -14.41
N GLY A 11 4.81 15.19 -14.78
CA GLY A 11 5.35 13.91 -15.24
C GLY A 11 5.87 13.00 -14.12
N ARG A 12 5.79 13.39 -12.83
CA ARG A 12 6.39 12.60 -11.75
C ARG A 12 5.51 12.43 -10.51
N ALA A 13 5.05 13.52 -9.89
CA ALA A 13 4.40 13.45 -8.60
C ALA A 13 3.35 14.54 -8.37
N VAL A 14 2.50 14.33 -7.37
CA VAL A 14 1.59 15.34 -6.81
C VAL A 14 1.84 15.40 -5.30
N THR A 15 2.12 16.60 -4.79
CA THR A 15 2.26 16.84 -3.35
C THR A 15 1.00 17.52 -2.83
N VAL A 16 0.43 16.96 -1.77
CA VAL A 16 -0.72 17.51 -1.04
C VAL A 16 -0.21 18.24 0.18
N PHE A 17 -0.55 19.52 0.29
CA PHE A 17 -0.23 20.36 1.43
C PHE A 17 -1.48 20.58 2.29
N ALA A 18 -1.30 20.51 3.61
CA ALA A 18 -2.26 20.97 4.61
C ALA A 18 -1.75 22.29 5.20
N GLY A 19 -2.29 23.44 4.74
CA GLY A 19 -1.66 24.74 4.96
C GLY A 19 -0.29 24.78 4.30
N GLU A 20 0.76 25.06 5.08
CA GLU A 20 2.15 25.14 4.58
C GLU A 20 2.91 23.82 4.70
N ARG A 21 2.35 22.81 5.37
CA ARG A 21 3.02 21.53 5.60
C ARG A 21 2.67 20.50 4.54
N VAL A 22 3.66 19.70 4.13
CA VAL A 22 3.43 18.53 3.31
C VAL A 22 2.66 17.50 4.12
N LEU A 23 1.46 17.15 3.66
CA LEU A 23 0.66 16.06 4.23
C LEU A 23 1.06 14.71 3.61
N CYS A 24 1.15 14.68 2.28
CA CYS A 24 1.63 13.52 1.56
C CYS A 24 2.12 13.88 0.16
N ARG A 25 2.94 12.99 -0.40
CA ARG A 25 3.37 13.07 -1.80
C ARG A 25 3.05 11.76 -2.50
N TYR A 26 2.30 11.84 -3.59
CA TYR A 26 1.98 10.73 -4.47
C TYR A 26 2.89 10.78 -5.70
N VAL A 27 3.83 9.83 -5.78
CA VAL A 27 4.69 9.63 -6.93
C VAL A 27 3.96 8.68 -7.87
N TYR A 28 3.50 9.17 -9.01
CA TYR A 28 2.74 8.39 -9.98
C TYR A 28 3.59 7.87 -11.15
N VAL A 29 4.81 8.39 -11.32
CA VAL A 29 5.84 7.86 -12.22
C VAL A 29 7.08 7.55 -11.37
N SER A 30 7.31 6.28 -11.10
CA SER A 30 8.44 5.78 -10.32
C SER A 30 9.67 5.63 -11.21
N ALA A 31 10.82 6.12 -10.74
CA ALA A 31 12.11 6.05 -11.44
C ALA A 31 13.07 5.05 -10.78
N VAL A 32 12.53 3.96 -10.21
CA VAL A 32 13.32 2.88 -9.60
C VAL A 32 13.74 1.85 -10.65
N GLU A 33 14.66 0.96 -10.28
CA GLU A 33 15.10 -0.12 -11.14
C GLU A 33 13.94 -1.10 -11.46
N HIS A 34 13.99 -1.74 -12.64
CA HIS A 34 12.95 -2.68 -13.08
C HIS A 34 12.70 -3.81 -12.08
N ARG A 35 13.75 -4.33 -11.44
CA ARG A 35 13.65 -5.38 -10.42
C ARG A 35 12.96 -4.97 -9.12
N GLU A 36 12.67 -3.67 -8.93
CA GLU A 36 11.82 -3.18 -7.85
C GLU A 36 10.35 -3.10 -8.26
N SER A 37 10.01 -3.52 -9.49
CA SER A 37 8.69 -3.37 -10.11
C SER A 37 8.18 -1.94 -10.00
N PRO A 38 8.57 -1.02 -10.91
CA PRO A 38 8.17 0.38 -10.86
C PRO A 38 6.64 0.52 -10.75
N LYS A 39 6.19 1.26 -9.74
CA LYS A 39 4.78 1.40 -9.39
C LYS A 39 4.53 2.72 -8.67
N PRO A 40 3.31 3.29 -8.74
CA PRO A 40 2.96 4.48 -7.97
C PRO A 40 2.96 4.20 -6.47
N TYR A 41 3.36 5.21 -5.68
CA TYR A 41 3.43 5.11 -4.23
C TYR A 41 3.24 6.47 -3.55
N PHE A 42 2.87 6.44 -2.27
CA PHE A 42 2.89 7.60 -1.40
C PHE A 42 4.13 7.61 -0.51
N HIS A 43 4.97 8.63 -0.65
CA HIS A 43 6.05 8.93 0.28
C HIS A 43 6.51 10.39 0.11
N PRO A 44 6.63 11.17 1.22
CA PRO A 44 6.18 10.81 2.57
C PRO A 44 4.65 10.78 2.70
N LEU A 45 4.16 10.04 3.71
CA LEU A 45 2.89 10.26 4.37
C LEU A 45 3.20 10.82 5.74
N ASN A 46 2.64 11.98 6.08
CA ASN A 46 2.95 12.68 7.32
C ASN A 46 1.72 12.80 8.24
N THR A 47 1.94 12.98 9.53
CA THR A 47 0.90 13.50 10.43
C THR A 47 0.52 14.93 10.02
N VAL A 48 -0.60 15.47 10.51
CA VAL A 48 -0.94 16.89 10.33
C VAL A 48 0.13 17.81 10.93
N ALA A 49 0.85 17.32 11.95
CA ALA A 49 1.96 18.04 12.59
C ALA A 49 3.26 18.00 11.77
N GLY A 50 3.37 17.09 10.77
CA GLY A 50 4.50 17.02 9.84
C GLY A 50 5.45 15.85 10.06
N ASP A 51 5.20 14.97 11.05
CA ASP A 51 6.05 13.81 11.28
C ASP A 51 5.83 12.76 10.19
N THR A 52 6.90 12.23 9.64
CA THR A 52 6.82 11.20 8.60
C THR A 52 6.45 9.83 9.18
N LEU A 53 5.48 9.15 8.56
CA LEU A 53 4.96 7.85 9.00
C LEU A 53 5.43 6.68 8.13
N THR A 54 5.99 6.95 6.96
CA THR A 54 6.33 5.91 5.97
C THR A 54 7.83 5.83 5.70
N ASN A 55 8.30 4.61 5.35
CA ASN A 55 9.65 4.34 4.90
C ASN A 55 9.65 3.96 3.42
N PHE A 56 10.53 4.59 2.64
CA PHE A 56 10.71 4.34 1.21
C PHE A 56 12.09 3.74 0.95
N ARG A 57 12.14 2.59 0.27
CA ARG A 57 13.35 1.86 -0.05
C ARG A 57 14.24 1.59 1.19
N PRO A 58 13.70 0.94 2.25
CA PRO A 58 14.54 0.55 3.36
C PRO A 58 15.67 -0.35 2.87
N ASN A 59 16.87 -0.25 3.48
CA ASN A 59 18.08 -0.94 3.02
C ASN A 59 17.95 -2.47 3.00
N ASP A 60 17.05 -3.02 3.80
CA ASP A 60 16.73 -4.45 3.86
C ASP A 60 15.78 -4.92 2.74
N HIS A 61 14.91 -4.01 2.24
CA HIS A 61 13.91 -4.29 1.19
C HIS A 61 13.73 -3.06 0.28
N PRO A 62 14.67 -2.76 -0.63
CA PRO A 62 14.60 -1.55 -1.47
C PRO A 62 13.37 -1.51 -2.39
N TRP A 63 12.72 -2.64 -2.66
CA TRP A 63 11.48 -2.73 -3.41
C TRP A 63 10.21 -2.40 -2.58
N HIS A 64 10.31 -2.11 -1.27
CA HIS A 64 9.19 -1.61 -0.47
C HIS A 64 9.06 -0.09 -0.66
N HIS A 65 7.98 0.34 -1.31
CA HIS A 65 7.73 1.73 -1.66
C HIS A 65 6.64 2.34 -0.78
N ALA A 66 6.89 2.41 0.54
CA ALA A 66 6.04 3.10 1.52
C ALA A 66 4.56 2.62 1.49
N LEU A 67 3.59 3.45 1.06
CA LEU A 67 2.22 3.01 0.78
C LEU A 67 2.07 2.82 -0.73
N THR A 68 1.85 1.58 -1.15
CA THR A 68 1.71 1.21 -2.57
C THR A 68 0.79 0.01 -2.76
N PHE A 69 0.05 -0.02 -3.87
CA PHE A 69 -0.74 -1.19 -4.26
C PHE A 69 0.03 -2.05 -5.26
N THR A 70 0.12 -3.35 -4.99
CA THR A 70 0.89 -4.27 -5.83
C THR A 70 0.54 -5.74 -5.56
N LEU A 71 0.91 -6.64 -6.46
CA LEU A 71 0.63 -8.06 -6.41
C LEU A 71 1.93 -8.87 -6.54
N THR A 72 2.10 -9.88 -5.70
CA THR A 72 3.33 -10.70 -5.65
C THR A 72 3.39 -11.77 -6.71
N HIS A 73 2.25 -12.40 -7.03
CA HIS A 73 2.17 -13.47 -8.02
C HIS A 73 0.95 -13.26 -8.91
N VAL A 74 1.20 -13.00 -10.19
CA VAL A 74 0.16 -12.86 -11.22
C VAL A 74 0.50 -13.81 -12.36
N SER A 75 0.03 -15.07 -12.29
CA SER A 75 0.34 -16.11 -13.29
C SER A 75 1.85 -16.21 -13.59
N GLY A 76 2.69 -16.17 -12.54
CA GLY A 76 4.16 -16.26 -12.65
C GLY A 76 4.88 -14.91 -12.74
N LEU A 77 4.17 -13.79 -12.88
CA LEU A 77 4.74 -12.43 -12.88
C LEU A 77 4.77 -11.84 -11.47
N ASN A 78 5.75 -10.97 -11.22
CA ASN A 78 5.98 -10.26 -9.97
C ASN A 78 5.81 -8.74 -10.19
N PHE A 79 4.74 -8.16 -9.62
CA PHE A 79 4.53 -6.71 -9.59
C PHE A 79 4.91 -6.10 -8.22
N TRP A 80 5.30 -6.93 -7.26
CA TRP A 80 5.75 -6.50 -5.93
C TRP A 80 7.16 -5.93 -5.95
N GLY A 81 8.05 -6.59 -6.70
CA GLY A 81 9.48 -6.32 -6.73
C GLY A 81 10.28 -7.22 -5.79
N GLY A 82 11.61 -7.17 -5.92
CA GLY A 82 12.50 -8.05 -5.19
C GLY A 82 12.51 -9.50 -5.70
N PRO A 83 13.16 -10.41 -4.99
CA PRO A 83 13.23 -11.80 -5.42
C PRO A 83 11.86 -12.47 -5.39
N THR A 84 11.56 -13.25 -6.43
CA THR A 84 10.31 -14.02 -6.55
C THR A 84 10.47 -15.37 -5.83
N CYS A 85 9.49 -15.69 -4.98
CA CYS A 85 9.45 -16.97 -4.26
C CYS A 85 8.72 -18.02 -5.10
N ARG A 86 9.36 -19.19 -5.31
CA ARG A 86 8.73 -20.34 -5.97
C ARG A 86 8.90 -21.61 -5.14
N PRO A 87 8.01 -22.62 -5.34
CA PRO A 87 8.08 -23.87 -4.58
C PRO A 87 9.39 -24.63 -4.74
N GLU A 88 9.95 -24.62 -5.96
CA GLU A 88 11.11 -25.42 -6.34
C GLU A 88 12.44 -24.93 -5.76
N ASP A 89 12.61 -23.61 -5.54
CA ASP A 89 13.89 -23.03 -5.19
C ASP A 89 13.83 -21.80 -4.23
N GLY A 90 12.65 -21.48 -3.71
CA GLY A 90 12.44 -20.37 -2.79
C GLY A 90 12.60 -18.98 -3.43
N TYR A 91 13.22 -18.03 -2.69
CA TYR A 91 13.42 -16.66 -3.18
C TYR A 91 14.63 -16.56 -4.09
N GLN A 92 14.39 -16.25 -5.37
CA GLN A 92 15.42 -16.03 -6.38
C GLN A 92 15.13 -14.74 -7.16
N TRP A 93 16.20 -14.03 -7.58
CA TRP A 93 16.09 -12.95 -8.55
C TRP A 93 15.76 -13.52 -9.92
N ARG A 94 14.69 -13.00 -10.54
CA ARG A 94 14.16 -13.48 -11.83
C ARG A 94 13.84 -12.31 -12.74
N GLU A 95 13.77 -12.58 -14.05
CA GLU A 95 13.32 -11.61 -15.07
C GLU A 95 11.79 -11.71 -15.27
N ASP A 96 11.03 -11.69 -14.18
CA ASP A 96 9.57 -11.85 -14.17
C ASP A 96 8.84 -10.62 -13.62
N HIS A 97 9.54 -9.51 -13.46
CA HIS A 97 8.98 -8.28 -12.94
C HIS A 97 8.11 -7.55 -13.96
N GLY A 98 6.98 -7.03 -13.47
CA GLY A 98 6.13 -6.09 -14.19
C GLY A 98 6.25 -4.69 -13.63
N GLU A 99 5.59 -3.75 -14.28
CA GLU A 99 5.51 -2.34 -13.86
C GLU A 99 4.09 -1.80 -13.96
N GLN A 100 3.80 -0.73 -13.22
CA GLN A 100 2.56 0.03 -13.30
C GLN A 100 2.85 1.39 -13.91
N ARG A 101 2.22 1.69 -15.05
CA ARG A 101 2.39 2.95 -15.77
C ARG A 101 1.17 3.84 -15.63
N HIS A 102 1.38 5.08 -15.22
CA HIS A 102 0.36 6.11 -15.31
C HIS A 102 0.03 6.40 -16.78
N VAL A 103 -1.26 6.44 -17.09
CA VAL A 103 -1.76 6.76 -18.43
C VAL A 103 -2.28 8.20 -18.48
N THR A 104 -3.31 8.50 -17.68
CA THR A 104 -3.91 9.84 -17.67
C THR A 104 -4.63 10.12 -16.37
N TRP A 105 -4.67 11.40 -15.98
CA TRP A 105 -5.49 11.88 -14.88
C TRP A 105 -6.93 12.04 -15.34
N THR A 106 -7.87 11.44 -14.61
CA THR A 106 -9.31 11.65 -14.81
C THR A 106 -9.85 12.72 -13.86
N LYS A 107 -9.20 12.89 -12.69
CA LYS A 107 -9.51 13.95 -11.72
C LYS A 107 -8.29 14.32 -10.90
N LEU A 108 -8.02 15.61 -10.73
CA LEU A 108 -6.94 16.10 -9.89
C LEU A 108 -7.30 17.48 -9.36
N GLU A 109 -7.87 17.54 -8.17
CA GLU A 109 -8.38 18.77 -7.57
C GLU A 109 -8.27 18.78 -6.04
N ALA A 110 -8.26 19.96 -5.44
CA ALA A 110 -8.43 20.14 -4.01
C ALA A 110 -9.41 21.28 -3.75
N ALA A 111 -10.31 21.08 -2.77
CA ALA A 111 -11.30 22.07 -2.34
C ALA A 111 -11.51 21.96 -0.82
N GLY A 112 -11.29 23.07 -0.11
CA GLY A 112 -11.42 23.11 1.35
C GLY A 112 -10.49 22.11 2.03
N THR A 113 -11.05 21.14 2.74
CA THR A 113 -10.33 20.12 3.49
C THR A 113 -10.24 18.77 2.74
N THR A 114 -10.58 18.74 1.46
CA THR A 114 -10.60 17.51 0.64
C THR A 114 -9.76 17.68 -0.62
N ALA A 115 -9.07 16.61 -1.01
CA ALA A 115 -8.39 16.50 -2.30
C ALA A 115 -8.74 15.16 -2.97
N THR A 116 -8.87 15.17 -4.29
CA THR A 116 -9.15 13.97 -5.10
C THR A 116 -8.07 13.81 -6.16
N LEU A 117 -7.49 12.63 -6.22
CA LEU A 117 -6.53 12.18 -7.22
C LEU A 117 -7.11 10.93 -7.88
N ALA A 118 -7.53 11.03 -9.14
CA ALA A 118 -8.03 9.87 -9.87
C ALA A 118 -7.34 9.78 -11.23
N HIS A 119 -6.88 8.58 -11.58
CA HIS A 119 -6.14 8.34 -12.81
C HIS A 119 -6.28 6.89 -13.28
N THR A 120 -5.94 6.65 -14.53
CA THR A 120 -5.83 5.31 -15.09
C THR A 120 -4.38 4.85 -15.16
N LEU A 121 -4.18 3.54 -15.01
CA LEU A 121 -2.88 2.89 -15.10
C LEU A 121 -2.95 1.65 -15.98
N GLU A 122 -1.81 1.29 -16.53
CA GLU A 122 -1.56 -0.01 -17.14
C GLU A 122 -0.52 -0.78 -16.33
N TRP A 123 -0.85 -2.02 -15.98
CA TRP A 123 0.08 -2.97 -15.43
C TRP A 123 0.60 -3.85 -16.56
N ARG A 124 1.90 -3.88 -16.76
CA ARG A 124 2.47 -4.51 -17.94
C ARG A 124 3.85 -5.11 -17.68
N THR A 125 4.21 -6.05 -18.53
CA THR A 125 5.60 -6.43 -18.77
C THR A 125 6.09 -5.76 -20.07
N PRO A 126 7.36 -5.90 -20.46
CA PRO A 126 7.80 -5.48 -21.78
C PRO A 126 7.03 -6.12 -22.93
N ALA A 127 6.49 -7.34 -22.74
CA ALA A 127 5.84 -8.14 -23.77
C ALA A 127 4.32 -7.92 -23.86
N GLU A 128 3.63 -7.68 -22.71
CA GLU A 128 2.17 -7.72 -22.69
C GLU A 128 1.55 -6.76 -21.67
N LEU A 129 0.31 -6.36 -21.92
CA LEU A 129 -0.57 -5.68 -20.98
C LEU A 129 -1.30 -6.73 -20.15
N ILE A 130 -1.21 -6.61 -18.83
CA ILE A 130 -1.81 -7.54 -17.88
C ILE A 130 -3.12 -6.98 -17.31
N PHE A 131 -3.08 -5.76 -16.77
CA PHE A 131 -4.28 -5.10 -16.23
C PHE A 131 -4.41 -3.66 -16.75
N ARG A 132 -5.68 -3.21 -16.83
CA ARG A 132 -6.03 -1.79 -16.77
C ARG A 132 -6.60 -1.49 -15.38
N GLU A 133 -6.16 -0.39 -14.80
CA GLU A 133 -6.63 0.04 -13.49
C GLU A 133 -7.22 1.45 -13.55
N GLU A 134 -8.38 1.61 -12.94
CA GLU A 134 -8.96 2.91 -12.58
C GLU A 134 -8.74 3.10 -11.08
N ARG A 135 -7.89 4.08 -10.71
CA ARG A 135 -7.55 4.39 -9.32
C ARG A 135 -8.13 5.73 -8.92
N ALA A 136 -8.84 5.75 -7.79
CA ALA A 136 -9.39 6.97 -7.21
C ALA A 136 -8.97 7.07 -5.73
N ILE A 137 -8.35 8.18 -5.36
CA ILE A 137 -7.86 8.45 -4.02
C ILE A 137 -8.50 9.75 -3.54
N THR A 138 -9.18 9.69 -2.40
CA THR A 138 -9.73 10.87 -1.73
C THR A 138 -9.00 11.08 -0.42
N ILE A 139 -8.48 12.28 -0.21
CA ILE A 139 -7.79 12.71 1.00
C ILE A 139 -8.68 13.73 1.70
N ALA A 140 -8.97 13.52 3.00
CA ALA A 140 -9.77 14.44 3.79
C ALA A 140 -9.10 14.72 5.13
N VAL A 141 -8.98 16.02 5.52
CA VAL A 141 -8.30 16.45 6.75
C VAL A 141 -9.29 17.01 7.75
N ASN A 142 -9.18 16.58 8.98
CA ASN A 142 -9.80 17.18 10.16
C ASN A 142 -8.75 17.88 11.01
N PHE A 143 -8.56 19.17 10.80
CA PHE A 143 -7.55 19.97 11.51
C PHE A 143 -7.80 20.03 13.02
N ALA A 144 -9.07 20.07 13.45
CA ALA A 144 -9.40 20.10 14.88
C ALA A 144 -9.04 18.81 15.59
N ALA A 145 -9.22 17.66 14.93
CA ALA A 145 -8.87 16.36 15.47
C ALA A 145 -7.41 15.94 15.19
N GLN A 146 -6.61 16.79 14.56
CA GLN A 146 -5.23 16.47 14.12
C GLN A 146 -5.17 15.12 13.38
N SER A 147 -6.14 14.86 12.50
CA SER A 147 -6.27 13.62 11.77
C SER A 147 -6.60 13.84 10.30
N TRP A 148 -6.32 12.84 9.48
CA TRP A 148 -6.73 12.83 8.08
C TRP A 148 -6.90 11.40 7.58
N SER A 149 -7.71 11.23 6.54
CA SER A 149 -7.96 9.95 5.91
C SER A 149 -7.53 9.93 4.44
N LEU A 150 -7.11 8.77 4.01
CA LEU A 150 -6.82 8.40 2.63
C LEU A 150 -7.76 7.26 2.25
N HIS A 151 -8.78 7.56 1.46
CA HIS A 151 -9.72 6.59 0.92
C HIS A 151 -9.21 6.16 -0.46
N TRP A 152 -8.83 4.89 -0.59
CA TRP A 152 -8.29 4.27 -1.78
C TRP A 152 -9.32 3.39 -2.43
N ARG A 153 -9.63 3.64 -3.69
CA ARG A 153 -10.43 2.74 -4.52
C ARG A 153 -9.68 2.41 -5.80
N ALA A 154 -9.76 1.16 -6.21
CA ALA A 154 -9.20 0.71 -7.47
C ALA A 154 -10.10 -0.34 -8.12
N ARG A 155 -10.31 -0.20 -9.42
CA ARG A 155 -10.91 -1.22 -10.26
C ARG A 155 -9.86 -1.76 -11.21
N LEU A 156 -9.45 -3.01 -11.00
CA LEU A 156 -8.38 -3.69 -11.73
C LEU A 156 -9.01 -4.69 -12.71
N VAL A 157 -8.97 -4.40 -14.00
CA VAL A 157 -9.55 -5.24 -15.07
C VAL A 157 -8.46 -6.10 -15.68
N ASN A 158 -8.66 -7.40 -15.75
CA ASN A 158 -7.78 -8.32 -16.47
C ASN A 158 -7.84 -8.04 -17.98
N ALA A 159 -6.78 -7.48 -18.53
CA ALA A 159 -6.65 -7.09 -19.93
C ALA A 159 -5.75 -8.03 -20.73
N SER A 160 -5.33 -9.17 -20.15
CA SER A 160 -4.38 -10.11 -20.76
C SER A 160 -4.98 -11.04 -21.80
N GLY A 161 -6.31 -11.10 -21.93
CA GLY A 161 -7.03 -12.01 -22.83
C GLY A 161 -7.06 -13.48 -22.36
N ARG A 162 -6.53 -13.80 -21.19
CA ARG A 162 -6.57 -15.13 -20.57
C ARG A 162 -6.95 -15.05 -19.10
N GLU A 163 -7.33 -16.18 -18.49
CA GLU A 163 -7.49 -16.23 -17.05
C GLU A 163 -6.13 -16.02 -16.35
N LEU A 164 -6.13 -15.20 -15.31
CA LEU A 164 -4.99 -14.97 -14.42
C LEU A 164 -5.22 -15.64 -13.08
N SER A 165 -4.13 -16.14 -12.49
CA SER A 165 -4.09 -16.64 -11.10
C SER A 165 -3.36 -15.61 -10.24
N LEU A 166 -4.08 -14.98 -9.29
CA LEU A 166 -3.51 -14.02 -8.36
C LEU A 166 -3.15 -14.76 -7.08
N GLY A 167 -1.87 -14.76 -6.73
CA GLY A 167 -1.35 -15.49 -5.59
C GLY A 167 -0.45 -14.64 -4.68
N ASN A 168 0.05 -15.28 -3.64
CA ASN A 168 1.11 -14.80 -2.76
C ASN A 168 2.11 -15.96 -2.51
N PRO A 169 3.26 -15.73 -1.86
CA PRO A 169 4.25 -16.79 -1.65
C PRO A 169 3.70 -18.03 -0.91
N HIS A 170 2.68 -17.86 -0.03
CA HIS A 170 2.03 -18.99 0.64
C HIS A 170 1.09 -19.75 -0.32
N SER A 171 0.13 -19.06 -0.93
CA SER A 171 -0.88 -19.68 -1.78
C SER A 171 -0.32 -20.29 -3.07
N PHE A 172 0.85 -19.80 -3.52
CA PHE A 172 1.60 -20.35 -4.65
C PHE A 172 2.49 -21.55 -4.29
N GLY A 173 2.54 -21.91 -2.99
CA GLY A 173 3.30 -23.04 -2.48
C GLY A 173 4.79 -22.79 -2.23
N GLY A 174 5.25 -21.53 -2.35
CA GLY A 174 6.67 -21.19 -2.19
C GLY A 174 7.12 -21.07 -0.73
N LYS A 175 6.39 -20.32 0.10
CA LYS A 175 6.76 -20.11 1.51
C LYS A 175 5.54 -20.07 2.42
N PRO A 176 5.34 -21.07 3.28
CA PRO A 176 4.26 -21.08 4.26
C PRO A 176 4.24 -19.84 5.15
N GLY A 177 3.06 -19.27 5.42
CA GLY A 177 2.87 -18.10 6.26
C GLY A 177 3.23 -16.76 5.62
N SER A 178 3.64 -16.73 4.35
CA SER A 178 3.98 -15.48 3.62
C SER A 178 2.84 -15.02 2.72
N HIS A 179 1.87 -14.30 3.29
CA HIS A 179 0.62 -13.89 2.63
C HIS A 179 0.65 -12.45 2.10
N TYR A 180 1.83 -11.83 1.96
CA TYR A 180 1.94 -10.43 1.53
C TYR A 180 1.54 -10.23 0.07
N THR A 181 0.57 -9.37 -0.15
CA THR A 181 0.05 -8.91 -1.46
C THR A 181 -0.94 -7.76 -1.22
N GLY A 182 -1.35 -7.02 -2.24
CA GLY A 182 -2.36 -5.97 -2.13
C GLY A 182 -1.80 -4.58 -1.78
N LEU A 183 -2.62 -3.75 -1.13
CA LEU A 183 -2.19 -2.42 -0.69
C LEU A 183 -1.29 -2.57 0.54
N GLN A 184 -0.01 -2.20 0.38
CA GLN A 184 1.03 -2.32 1.41
C GLN A 184 1.31 -0.98 2.07
N PHE A 185 1.44 -0.95 3.40
CA PHE A 185 1.97 0.16 4.18
C PHE A 185 3.27 -0.27 4.87
N ARG A 186 4.38 0.44 4.60
CA ARG A 186 5.67 0.28 5.27
C ARG A 186 5.95 1.50 6.15
N GLY A 187 5.94 1.30 7.48
CA GLY A 187 6.19 2.35 8.47
C GLY A 187 7.66 2.71 8.63
N VAL A 188 7.92 3.85 9.29
CA VAL A 188 9.26 4.37 9.59
C VAL A 188 10.02 3.49 10.57
N ARG A 189 11.35 3.63 10.61
CA ARG A 189 12.23 2.87 11.51
C ARG A 189 12.13 3.31 12.98
N GLU A 190 11.67 4.52 13.25
CA GLU A 190 11.35 4.98 14.61
C GLU A 190 10.33 4.11 15.35
N LEU A 191 9.59 3.26 14.61
CA LEU A 191 8.67 2.27 15.15
C LEU A 191 9.33 0.90 15.37
N LEU A 192 10.67 0.83 15.46
CA LEU A 192 11.46 -0.37 15.79
C LEU A 192 12.23 -0.15 17.10
N ASP A 193 12.41 -1.21 17.85
CA ASP A 193 13.34 -1.24 18.99
C ASP A 193 14.79 -1.56 18.57
N ASP A 194 15.71 -1.62 19.51
CA ASP A 194 17.13 -1.90 19.28
C ASP A 194 17.40 -3.31 18.72
N HIS A 195 16.43 -4.21 18.80
CA HIS A 195 16.49 -5.56 18.24
C HIS A 195 15.88 -5.64 16.83
N GLY A 196 15.28 -4.54 16.33
CA GLY A 196 14.61 -4.47 15.03
C GLY A 196 13.18 -5.00 15.03
N ASP A 197 12.59 -5.24 16.18
CA ASP A 197 11.19 -5.60 16.31
C ASP A 197 10.30 -4.34 16.32
N ALA A 198 9.08 -4.45 15.78
CA ALA A 198 8.15 -3.35 15.75
C ALA A 198 7.61 -3.05 17.16
N THR A 199 7.71 -1.79 17.58
CA THR A 199 7.24 -1.29 18.89
C THR A 199 5.76 -0.94 18.91
N ILE A 200 5.09 -0.99 17.77
CA ILE A 200 3.67 -0.67 17.64
C ILE A 200 2.80 -1.69 18.35
N LYS A 201 1.80 -1.19 19.10
CA LYS A 201 0.70 -2.00 19.59
C LYS A 201 -0.33 -2.15 18.48
N ILE A 202 -0.64 -3.39 18.08
CA ILE A 202 -1.63 -3.69 17.05
C ILE A 202 -2.91 -4.18 17.72
N THR A 203 -4.05 -3.60 17.33
CA THR A 203 -5.40 -4.04 17.72
C THR A 203 -6.27 -4.23 16.49
N ALA A 204 -7.27 -5.11 16.55
CA ALA A 204 -8.22 -5.30 15.47
C ALA A 204 -9.62 -5.62 15.98
N GLU A 205 -10.59 -5.59 15.08
CA GLU A 205 -11.98 -5.92 15.36
C GLU A 205 -12.11 -7.25 16.12
N GLY A 206 -13.04 -7.29 17.08
CA GLY A 206 -13.27 -8.46 17.92
C GLY A 206 -12.32 -8.58 19.11
N GLY A 207 -11.68 -7.48 19.53
CA GLY A 207 -10.80 -7.44 20.71
C GLY A 207 -9.45 -8.14 20.53
N ARG A 208 -9.01 -8.30 19.27
CA ARG A 208 -7.70 -8.92 18.97
C ARG A 208 -6.57 -7.94 19.26
N GLU A 209 -5.52 -8.45 19.91
CA GLU A 209 -4.30 -7.69 20.22
C GLU A 209 -3.04 -8.43 19.82
N GLY A 210 -2.07 -7.67 19.27
CA GLY A 210 -0.74 -8.16 18.88
C GLY A 210 -0.71 -8.87 17.55
N VAL A 211 0.51 -9.08 17.04
CA VAL A 211 0.74 -9.65 15.70
C VAL A 211 0.12 -11.02 15.55
N ASP A 212 0.30 -11.90 16.55
CA ASP A 212 -0.14 -13.31 16.45
C ASP A 212 -1.67 -13.44 16.40
N ALA A 213 -2.40 -12.53 17.07
CA ALA A 213 -3.86 -12.53 17.06
C ALA A 213 -4.47 -11.83 15.84
N VAL A 214 -3.71 -10.95 15.19
CA VAL A 214 -4.18 -10.13 14.06
C VAL A 214 -3.74 -10.70 12.71
N HIS A 215 -2.52 -11.24 12.62
CA HIS A 215 -2.05 -11.85 11.36
C HIS A 215 -2.93 -13.03 10.96
N GLY A 216 -3.49 -12.98 9.75
CA GLY A 216 -4.43 -13.99 9.25
C GLY A 216 -5.85 -13.90 9.81
N ALA A 217 -6.12 -13.03 10.79
CA ALA A 217 -7.47 -12.86 11.29
C ALA A 217 -8.34 -12.09 10.30
N ALA A 218 -9.57 -12.58 10.06
CA ALA A 218 -10.57 -11.85 9.30
C ALA A 218 -11.16 -10.74 10.17
N ALA A 219 -11.00 -9.49 9.74
CA ALA A 219 -11.53 -8.32 10.43
C ALA A 219 -11.73 -7.16 9.43
N ARG A 220 -12.70 -6.28 9.72
CA ARG A 220 -12.97 -5.09 8.88
C ARG A 220 -11.93 -4.00 9.09
N TRP A 221 -11.35 -3.93 10.29
CA TRP A 221 -10.38 -2.90 10.63
C TRP A 221 -9.28 -3.44 11.55
N MET A 222 -8.15 -2.75 11.49
CA MET A 222 -7.00 -2.92 12.35
C MET A 222 -6.44 -1.52 12.69
N GLU A 223 -5.86 -1.34 13.87
CA GLU A 223 -5.17 -0.13 14.29
C GLU A 223 -3.76 -0.42 14.78
N TRP A 224 -2.86 0.47 14.42
CA TRP A 224 -1.52 0.57 14.95
C TRP A 224 -1.42 1.76 15.89
N HIS A 225 -0.92 1.54 17.10
CA HIS A 225 -0.65 2.57 18.09
C HIS A 225 0.85 2.60 18.35
N GLY A 226 1.51 3.69 17.98
CA GLY A 226 2.95 3.87 18.12
C GLY A 226 3.31 5.22 18.73
N GLN A 227 4.60 5.39 19.01
CA GLN A 227 5.20 6.67 19.39
C GLN A 227 6.44 6.87 18.54
N LEU A 228 6.62 8.08 18.00
CA LEU A 228 7.77 8.45 17.20
C LEU A 228 8.91 8.91 18.11
N ASP A 229 10.14 8.53 17.79
CA ASP A 229 11.31 8.81 18.65
C ASP A 229 11.67 10.30 18.69
N GLU A 230 11.76 10.95 17.53
CA GLU A 230 12.19 12.36 17.46
C GLU A 230 11.19 13.31 18.10
N SER A 231 9.92 13.18 17.80
CA SER A 231 8.87 14.10 18.26
C SER A 231 8.21 13.66 19.57
N LEU A 232 8.43 12.41 20.01
CA LEU A 232 7.73 11.74 21.10
C LEU A 232 6.20 11.72 20.92
N ARG A 233 5.73 12.01 19.71
CA ARG A 233 4.32 12.10 19.39
C ARG A 233 3.72 10.70 19.26
N ARG A 234 2.60 10.49 19.93
CA ARG A 234 1.81 9.29 19.74
C ARG A 234 1.09 9.37 18.39
N VAL A 235 1.04 8.25 17.70
CA VAL A 235 0.35 8.14 16.41
C VAL A 235 -0.56 6.94 16.39
N ILE A 236 -1.71 7.08 15.73
CA ILE A 236 -2.63 5.99 15.48
C ILE A 236 -2.83 5.92 13.97
N ILE A 237 -2.61 4.74 13.41
CA ILE A 237 -2.89 4.44 12.00
C ILE A 237 -3.97 3.38 11.96
N ARG A 238 -5.15 3.74 11.46
CA ARG A 238 -6.27 2.83 11.29
C ARG A 238 -6.38 2.40 9.85
N PHE A 239 -6.50 1.11 9.64
CA PHE A 239 -6.65 0.43 8.36
C PHE A 239 -8.06 -0.18 8.30
N GLU A 240 -8.85 0.14 7.27
CA GLU A 240 -10.22 -0.34 7.11
C GLU A 240 -10.45 -0.88 5.70
N ASN A 241 -11.10 -2.04 5.61
CA ASN A 241 -11.52 -2.64 4.36
C ASN A 241 -13.03 -2.54 4.17
N HIS A 242 -13.47 -2.28 2.95
CA HIS A 242 -14.87 -2.14 2.57
C HIS A 242 -15.23 -3.11 1.42
N PRO A 243 -16.44 -3.68 1.42
CA PRO A 243 -17.50 -3.56 2.43
C PRO A 243 -17.38 -4.52 3.61
N GLY A 244 -16.42 -5.44 3.63
CA GLY A 244 -16.36 -6.51 4.60
C GLY A 244 -14.98 -6.81 5.15
N PRO A 245 -14.83 -7.84 5.97
CA PRO A 245 -13.55 -8.24 6.52
C PRO A 245 -12.62 -8.79 5.44
N LEU A 246 -11.31 -8.62 5.66
CA LEU A 246 -10.26 -9.35 4.95
C LEU A 246 -9.33 -10.00 5.97
N HIS A 247 -8.49 -10.93 5.53
CA HIS A 247 -7.44 -11.52 6.36
C HIS A 247 -6.23 -10.57 6.38
N TRP A 248 -5.89 -10.02 7.56
CA TRP A 248 -4.82 -9.03 7.69
C TRP A 248 -3.44 -9.66 7.57
N PHE A 249 -2.56 -9.01 6.82
CA PHE A 249 -1.14 -9.32 6.83
C PHE A 249 -0.38 -8.26 7.64
N VAL A 250 0.31 -8.69 8.71
CA VAL A 250 1.17 -7.84 9.55
C VAL A 250 2.47 -8.56 9.86
N ARG A 251 3.52 -7.80 10.17
CA ARG A 251 4.82 -8.34 10.55
C ARG A 251 5.21 -7.93 11.97
N ARG A 252 5.97 -8.80 12.64
CA ARG A 252 6.52 -8.57 13.99
C ARG A 252 7.80 -7.73 13.92
N ASN A 253 8.72 -8.11 13.05
CA ASN A 253 10.09 -7.62 13.00
C ASN A 253 10.31 -6.39 12.10
N TYR A 254 9.27 -5.78 11.60
CA TYR A 254 9.27 -4.44 10.99
C TYR A 254 7.84 -3.92 10.79
N PRO A 255 7.63 -2.59 10.83
CA PRO A 255 6.29 -2.02 10.74
C PRO A 255 5.77 -2.13 9.30
N LEU A 256 5.12 -3.27 9.01
CA LEU A 256 4.50 -3.53 7.72
C LEU A 256 3.13 -4.15 7.90
N ALA A 257 2.16 -3.57 7.19
CA ALA A 257 0.82 -4.11 7.02
C ALA A 257 0.46 -4.18 5.54
N ALA A 258 -0.43 -5.10 5.19
CA ALA A 258 -1.05 -5.10 3.86
C ALA A 258 -2.53 -5.47 3.93
N PHE A 259 -3.26 -5.06 2.88
CA PHE A 259 -4.62 -5.46 2.56
C PHE A 259 -4.55 -6.55 1.47
N PRO A 260 -4.42 -7.84 1.84
CA PRO A 260 -4.29 -8.90 0.85
C PRO A 260 -5.55 -9.05 0.01
N VAL A 261 -5.40 -9.19 -1.29
CA VAL A 261 -6.53 -9.43 -2.21
C VAL A 261 -7.03 -10.88 -2.13
N GLN A 262 -6.19 -11.79 -1.63
CA GLN A 262 -6.47 -13.17 -1.29
C GLN A 262 -5.49 -13.61 -0.19
N PHE A 263 -5.73 -14.75 0.48
CA PHE A 263 -4.89 -15.16 1.60
C PHE A 263 -4.32 -16.59 1.40
N ASP A 264 -5.10 -17.64 1.67
CA ASP A 264 -4.60 -19.02 1.64
C ASP A 264 -4.63 -19.69 0.25
N GLN A 265 -5.47 -19.16 -0.65
CA GLN A 265 -5.66 -19.75 -1.98
C GLN A 265 -5.48 -18.71 -3.07
N ASN A 266 -5.04 -19.13 -4.23
CA ASN A 266 -4.99 -18.28 -5.40
C ASN A 266 -6.41 -17.85 -5.81
N LEU A 267 -6.53 -16.59 -6.20
CA LEU A 267 -7.76 -16.01 -6.74
C LEU A 267 -7.72 -16.08 -8.27
N PRO A 268 -8.57 -16.89 -8.93
CA PRO A 268 -8.68 -16.85 -10.39
C PRO A 268 -9.40 -15.58 -10.82
N LEU A 269 -8.92 -14.95 -11.88
CA LEU A 269 -9.52 -13.78 -12.49
C LEU A 269 -9.63 -14.01 -14.00
N ALA A 270 -10.85 -14.28 -14.47
CA ALA A 270 -11.11 -14.55 -15.89
C ALA A 270 -10.71 -13.34 -16.77
N ALA A 271 -10.51 -13.58 -18.07
CA ALA A 271 -10.31 -12.50 -19.02
C ALA A 271 -11.47 -11.50 -18.95
N ASP A 272 -11.17 -10.21 -19.01
CA ASP A 272 -12.08 -9.07 -18.90
C ASP A 272 -12.82 -8.94 -17.56
N ALA A 273 -12.61 -9.87 -16.62
CA ALA A 273 -13.13 -9.74 -15.25
C ALA A 273 -12.40 -8.64 -14.48
N ALA A 274 -13.10 -8.07 -13.48
CA ALA A 274 -12.56 -7.00 -12.65
C ALA A 274 -12.45 -7.42 -11.18
N LEU A 275 -11.43 -6.90 -10.52
CA LEU A 275 -11.26 -6.89 -9.07
C LEU A 275 -11.47 -5.46 -8.56
N ASP A 276 -12.50 -5.25 -7.74
CA ASP A 276 -12.77 -3.97 -7.12
C ASP A 276 -12.21 -3.96 -5.70
N LEU A 277 -11.51 -2.87 -5.34
CA LEU A 277 -10.84 -2.67 -4.07
C LEU A 277 -11.30 -1.34 -3.45
N ASP A 278 -11.57 -1.37 -2.15
CA ASP A 278 -12.03 -0.20 -1.39
C ASP A 278 -11.45 -0.24 0.03
N HIS A 279 -10.50 0.64 0.31
CA HIS A 279 -9.75 0.69 1.56
C HIS A 279 -9.67 2.11 2.10
N THR A 280 -9.67 2.26 3.42
CA THR A 280 -9.42 3.54 4.07
C THR A 280 -8.24 3.42 5.05
N LEU A 281 -7.33 4.37 5.00
CA LEU A 281 -6.31 4.58 6.02
C LEU A 281 -6.60 5.90 6.71
N THR A 282 -6.64 5.89 8.06
CA THR A 282 -6.78 7.12 8.85
C THR A 282 -5.55 7.29 9.72
N PHE A 283 -4.97 8.49 9.66
CA PHE A 283 -3.76 8.87 10.40
C PHE A 283 -4.13 9.93 11.43
N SER A 284 -3.83 9.70 12.70
CA SER A 284 -4.08 10.65 13.77
C SER A 284 -2.89 10.75 14.71
N ALA A 285 -2.71 11.94 15.28
CA ALA A 285 -1.69 12.24 16.29
C ALA A 285 -2.37 13.03 17.41
N PRO A 286 -3.10 12.33 18.31
CA PRO A 286 -3.90 12.94 19.37
C PRO A 286 -3.05 13.65 20.43
#